data_65927e0cd5490e47e88bce11550e9e0e
#
_entry.id   65927e0cd5490e47e88bce11550e9e0e
#
_cell.length_a   1.000
_cell.length_b   1.000
_cell.length_c   1.000
_cell.angle_alpha   90.00
_cell.angle_beta   90.00
_cell.angle_gamma   90.00
#
_symmetry.space_group_name_H-M   'P 1'
#
loop_
_entity.id
_entity.type
_entity.pdbx_description
1 polymer ?
#
loop_
_entity_poly.entity_id
_entity_poly.type
_entity_poly.pdbx_seq_one_letter_code
_entity_poly.pdbx_strand_id
1 'polypeptide(L)' 'MVRKHIFFSGWVQGVGFRYRALYAARAMGLTGWVQNLWDGRVEMEVQGEPEKI' A
#
# COMPACT_ATOMS: atom_id res chain seq x y z
N MET A 1 5.57 15.21 -7.60
CA MET A 1 5.22 14.19 -6.61
C MET A 1 3.72 13.97 -6.59
N VAL A 2 3.27 12.72 -6.62
CA VAL A 2 1.85 12.39 -6.60
C VAL A 2 1.53 11.51 -5.42
N ARG A 3 0.26 11.46 -5.03
CA ARG A 3 -0.26 10.63 -3.96
C ARG A 3 -1.40 9.77 -4.50
N LYS A 4 -1.34 8.48 -4.23
CA LYS A 4 -2.33 7.51 -4.67
C LYS A 4 -2.97 6.83 -3.48
N HIS A 5 -4.28 6.65 -3.56
CA HIS A 5 -5.05 5.93 -2.55
C HIS A 5 -5.56 4.65 -3.20
N ILE A 6 -5.18 3.50 -2.65
CA ILE A 6 -5.39 2.21 -3.29
C ILE A 6 -6.13 1.29 -2.35
N PHE A 7 -7.11 0.56 -2.89
CA PHE A 7 -7.81 -0.49 -2.15
C PHE A 7 -7.51 -1.84 -2.80
N PHE A 8 -7.22 -2.82 -1.96
CA PHE A 8 -7.02 -4.20 -2.40
C PHE A 8 -8.12 -5.06 -1.80
N SER A 9 -8.67 -6.00 -2.57
CA SER A 9 -9.70 -6.92 -2.12
C SER A 9 -9.27 -8.36 -2.37
N GLY A 10 -10.08 -9.32 -1.87
CA GLY A 10 -9.76 -10.72 -2.00
C GLY A 10 -8.92 -11.22 -0.83
N TRP A 11 -7.97 -12.11 -1.09
CA TRP A 11 -7.14 -12.72 -0.04
C TRP A 11 -5.93 -11.84 0.28
N VAL A 12 -6.20 -10.62 0.74
CA VAL A 12 -5.14 -9.64 0.96
C VAL A 12 -4.94 -9.27 2.43
N GLN A 13 -5.84 -9.70 3.32
CA GLN A 13 -5.67 -9.44 4.75
C GLN A 13 -4.79 -10.49 5.39
N GLY A 14 -3.54 -10.16 5.53
CA GLY A 14 -2.58 -11.01 6.20
C GLY A 14 -1.35 -10.20 6.50
N VAL A 15 -0.64 -10.59 7.53
CA VAL A 15 0.56 -9.88 7.94
C VAL A 15 1.56 -9.83 6.79
N GLY A 16 1.69 -10.94 6.07
CA GLY A 16 2.63 -10.99 4.94
C GLY A 16 2.32 -9.98 3.85
N PHE A 17 1.03 -9.80 3.52
CA PHE A 17 0.66 -8.85 2.47
C PHE A 17 1.01 -7.41 2.87
N ARG A 18 0.66 -7.01 4.09
CA ARG A 18 0.95 -5.65 4.56
C ARG A 18 2.44 -5.36 4.56
N TYR A 19 3.24 -6.30 5.05
CA TYR A 19 4.69 -6.12 5.06
C TYR A 19 5.27 -6.03 3.66
N ARG A 20 4.80 -6.86 2.74
CA ARG A 20 5.26 -6.79 1.35
C ARG A 20 4.97 -5.44 0.71
N ALA A 21 3.76 -4.91 0.95
CA ALA A 21 3.38 -3.61 0.41
C ALA A 21 4.28 -2.51 0.95
N LEU A 22 4.56 -2.52 2.25
CA LEU A 22 5.42 -1.54 2.88
C LEU A 22 6.86 -1.61 2.36
N TYR A 23 7.40 -2.81 2.27
CA TYR A 23 8.77 -2.98 1.79
C TYR A 23 8.91 -2.59 0.33
N ALA A 24 7.93 -2.93 -0.49
CA ALA A 24 7.94 -2.53 -1.89
C ALA A 24 7.94 -1.00 -2.03
N ALA A 25 7.08 -0.32 -1.26
CA ALA A 25 7.02 1.13 -1.28
C ALA A 25 8.34 1.75 -0.85
N ARG A 26 8.94 1.24 0.23
CA ARG A 26 10.23 1.74 0.71
C ARG A 26 11.34 1.55 -0.31
N ALA A 27 11.37 0.40 -0.95
CA ALA A 27 12.38 0.10 -1.96
C ALA A 27 12.30 1.07 -3.14
N MET A 28 11.11 1.58 -3.43
CA MET A 28 10.90 2.55 -4.50
C MET A 28 10.98 4.00 -4.03
N GLY A 29 11.31 4.23 -2.76
CA GLY A 29 11.40 5.58 -2.22
C GLY A 29 10.05 6.25 -2.00
N LEU A 30 8.98 5.47 -1.89
CA LEU A 30 7.66 6.00 -1.62
C LEU A 30 7.41 6.13 -0.12
N THR A 31 6.52 7.05 0.24
CA THR A 31 6.04 7.20 1.62
C THR A 31 4.54 6.98 1.66
N GLY A 32 4.04 6.63 2.83
CA GLY A 32 2.60 6.41 3.00
C GLY A 32 2.30 5.45 4.13
N TRP A 33 1.12 4.82 4.03
CA TRP A 33 0.66 3.90 5.07
C TRP A 33 -0.21 2.82 4.47
N VAL A 34 -0.42 1.74 5.24
CA VAL A 34 -1.28 0.61 4.86
C VAL A 34 -2.02 0.13 6.10
N GLN A 35 -3.29 -0.24 5.93
CA GLN A 35 -4.09 -0.78 7.02
C GLN A 35 -5.13 -1.78 6.53
N ASN A 36 -5.53 -2.70 7.41
CA ASN A 36 -6.66 -3.60 7.15
C ASN A 36 -7.96 -2.86 7.44
N LEU A 37 -8.95 -3.03 6.57
CA LEU A 37 -10.30 -2.52 6.80
C LEU A 37 -11.16 -3.63 7.41
N TRP A 38 -12.21 -3.22 8.10
CA TRP A 38 -13.13 -4.15 8.76
C TRP A 38 -13.87 -5.08 7.76
N ASP A 39 -14.00 -4.65 6.52
CA ASP A 39 -14.74 -5.41 5.49
C ASP A 39 -13.86 -6.40 4.72
N GLY A 40 -12.62 -6.59 5.12
CA GLY A 40 -11.71 -7.55 4.50
C GLY A 40 -10.77 -6.96 3.45
N ARG A 41 -10.94 -5.69 3.10
CA ARG A 41 -10.03 -5.03 2.17
C ARG A 41 -8.81 -4.50 2.88
N VAL A 42 -7.78 -4.19 2.10
CA VAL A 42 -6.60 -3.46 2.58
C VAL A 42 -6.58 -2.10 1.92
N GLU A 43 -6.39 -1.07 2.71
CA GLU A 43 -6.30 0.31 2.25
C GLU A 43 -4.86 0.77 2.34
N MET A 44 -4.41 1.44 1.28
CA MET A 44 -3.03 1.91 1.21
C MET A 44 -3.01 3.30 0.59
N GLU A 45 -2.13 4.15 1.09
CA GLU A 45 -1.89 5.45 0.49
C GLU A 45 -0.39 5.62 0.33
N VAL A 46 0.05 5.98 -0.89
CA VAL A 46 1.47 6.16 -1.20
C VAL A 46 1.69 7.49 -1.89
N GLN A 47 2.87 8.05 -1.68
CA GLN A 47 3.27 9.31 -2.28
C GLN A 47 4.70 9.18 -2.78
N GLY A 48 4.95 9.69 -3.98
CA GLY A 48 6.28 9.64 -4.56
C GLY A 48 6.29 10.14 -5.99
N GLU A 49 7.36 9.88 -6.70
CA GLU A 49 7.47 10.25 -8.10
C GLU A 49 6.49 9.43 -8.94
N PRO A 50 5.81 10.05 -9.94
CA PRO A 50 4.78 9.35 -10.71
C PRO A 50 5.26 8.05 -11.35
N GLU A 51 6.48 8.00 -11.84
CA GLU A 51 7.01 6.82 -12.51
C GLU A 51 7.25 5.64 -11.57
N LYS A 52 7.19 5.87 -10.26
CA LYS A 52 7.39 4.80 -9.26
C LYS A 52 6.10 4.28 -8.66
N ILE A 53 5.00 4.93 -8.95
CA ILE A 53 3.70 4.53 -8.48
C ILE A 53 2.96 3.77 -9.58
#